data_d61db3ef41bdb64cdf7141feb102f80e
#
_entry.id   d61db3ef41bdb64cdf7141feb102f80e
#
_cell.length_a   1.000
_cell.length_b   1.000
_cell.length_c   1.000
_cell.angle_alpha   90.00
_cell.angle_beta   90.00
_cell.angle_gamma   90.00
#
_symmetry.space_group_name_H-M   'P 1'
#
loop_
_entity.id
_entity.type
_entity.pdbx_description
1 polymer ?
#
loop_
_entity_poly.entity_id
_entity_poly.type
_entity_poly.pdbx_seq_one_letter_code
_entity_poly.pdbx_strand_id
1 'polypeptide(L)'
;MIVCDCLHKKFGTVTAVDGVSMEIKDGTFLGLLGPNGAGKTTLMRMMTGLLMPDTGTVMFDGQPMDRNAVAVKQAIGVTSQHMNLDKELTVEENMEFAGRLYRMGKADIAASTDRLLTFLGLESVRRRVAQGLSGGMKRKLMIAKALIHDPRYLFLDEPTVGIDPNARRDIWDFLRMQHKEGKTILLTTHYIEEAQHLCDDVMLIDGGRIFREDTPQGLIAEIGPYKVEYEGEDERMRSEFFKNLPEAKARAALLDVPCSVLPSTLEDVFFHHTSKGVGGWR
;
A
#
# COMPACT_ATOMS: atom_id res chain seq x y z
N MET A 1 14.55 6.37 -8.72
CA MET A 1 14.43 6.93 -7.36
C MET A 1 13.34 8.00 -7.32
N ILE A 2 12.48 8.01 -6.30
CA ILE A 2 11.43 9.02 -6.09
C ILE A 2 11.80 9.84 -4.86
N VAL A 3 11.76 11.17 -4.97
CA VAL A 3 12.02 12.08 -3.86
C VAL A 3 10.85 13.04 -3.70
N CYS A 4 10.29 13.10 -2.51
CA CYS A 4 9.30 14.09 -2.11
C CYS A 4 9.96 15.05 -1.13
N ASP A 5 9.79 16.35 -1.33
CA ASP A 5 10.37 17.37 -0.47
C ASP A 5 9.29 18.33 0.03
N CYS A 6 9.13 18.40 1.36
CA CYS A 6 8.23 19.30 2.09
C CYS A 6 6.82 19.41 1.48
N LEU A 7 6.20 18.28 1.17
CA LEU A 7 4.87 18.27 0.56
C LEU A 7 3.79 18.73 1.54
N HIS A 8 3.01 19.72 1.12
CA HIS A 8 1.82 20.19 1.85
C HIS A 8 0.59 20.15 0.95
N LYS A 9 -0.55 19.78 1.56
CA LYS A 9 -1.87 19.84 0.91
C LYS A 9 -2.97 20.13 1.91
N LYS A 10 -3.77 21.17 1.60
CA LYS A 10 -4.97 21.53 2.36
C LYS A 10 -6.22 21.42 1.50
N PHE A 11 -7.31 21.03 2.11
CA PHE A 11 -8.67 21.08 1.55
C PHE A 11 -9.56 21.88 2.52
N GLY A 12 -9.82 23.14 2.18
CA GLY A 12 -10.49 24.06 3.08
C GLY A 12 -9.73 24.22 4.39
N THR A 13 -10.31 23.82 5.52
CA THR A 13 -9.69 23.88 6.86
C THR A 13 -8.87 22.63 7.20
N VAL A 14 -8.97 21.56 6.41
CA VAL A 14 -8.31 20.28 6.70
C VAL A 14 -6.95 20.23 6.04
N THR A 15 -5.88 20.05 6.81
CA THR A 15 -4.54 19.73 6.30
C THR A 15 -4.44 18.22 6.09
N ALA A 16 -4.44 17.80 4.84
CA ALA A 16 -4.41 16.36 4.49
C ALA A 16 -2.98 15.81 4.41
N VAL A 17 -2.01 16.65 4.05
CA VAL A 17 -0.57 16.33 4.08
C VAL A 17 0.16 17.55 4.62
N ASP A 18 1.07 17.33 5.56
CA ASP A 18 1.70 18.37 6.35
C ASP A 18 3.22 18.19 6.47
N GLY A 19 3.95 18.74 5.50
CA GLY A 19 5.42 18.76 5.49
C GLY A 19 6.05 17.39 5.25
N VAL A 20 5.44 16.55 4.42
CA VAL A 20 5.98 15.22 4.14
C VAL A 20 7.21 15.31 3.23
N SER A 21 8.34 14.82 3.75
CA SER A 21 9.56 14.54 2.97
C SER A 21 9.89 13.06 3.05
N MET A 22 10.19 12.43 1.91
CA MET A 22 10.50 11.01 1.84
C MET A 22 11.28 10.67 0.58
N GLU A 23 12.02 9.57 0.62
CA GLU A 23 12.76 9.03 -0.51
C GLU A 23 12.40 7.56 -0.72
N ILE A 24 12.11 7.16 -1.96
CA ILE A 24 11.89 5.76 -2.34
C ILE A 24 12.99 5.35 -3.31
N LYS A 25 13.83 4.42 -2.89
CA LYS A 25 14.90 3.86 -3.71
C LYS A 25 14.31 2.98 -4.82
N ASP A 26 15.04 2.86 -5.92
CA ASP A 26 14.62 1.96 -7.00
C ASP A 26 14.59 0.52 -6.53
N GLY A 27 13.59 -0.22 -6.99
CA GLY A 27 13.40 -1.61 -6.64
C GLY A 27 12.90 -1.84 -5.21
N THR A 28 12.52 -0.80 -4.45
CA THR A 28 11.93 -0.94 -3.12
C THR A 28 10.44 -1.24 -3.21
N PHE A 29 9.95 -2.13 -2.37
CA PHE A 29 8.53 -2.29 -2.09
C PHE A 29 8.19 -1.55 -0.80
N LEU A 30 7.66 -0.34 -0.92
CA LEU A 30 7.32 0.53 0.21
C LEU A 30 5.83 0.42 0.58
N GLY A 31 5.56 0.21 1.86
CA GLY A 31 4.23 0.29 2.45
C GLY A 31 3.97 1.63 3.13
N LEU A 32 2.92 2.34 2.73
CA LEU A 32 2.43 3.52 3.46
C LEU A 32 1.22 3.12 4.31
N LEU A 33 1.44 2.96 5.60
CA LEU A 33 0.47 2.43 6.56
C LEU A 33 -0.07 3.54 7.47
N GLY A 34 -1.38 3.55 7.69
CA GLY A 34 -2.05 4.51 8.58
C GLY A 34 -3.57 4.38 8.52
N PRO A 35 -4.30 5.03 9.44
CA PRO A 35 -5.75 4.96 9.50
C PRO A 35 -6.42 5.65 8.32
N ASN A 36 -7.73 5.48 8.20
CA ASN A 36 -8.53 6.22 7.24
C ASN A 36 -8.47 7.73 7.56
N GLY A 37 -8.25 8.55 6.53
CA GLY A 37 -8.07 9.99 6.72
C GLY A 37 -6.65 10.44 7.06
N ALA A 38 -5.68 9.55 7.25
CA ALA A 38 -4.29 9.89 7.56
C ALA A 38 -3.54 10.65 6.45
N GLY A 39 -4.10 10.74 5.23
CA GLY A 39 -3.46 11.43 4.10
C GLY A 39 -2.86 10.52 3.03
N LYS A 40 -2.89 9.18 3.17
CA LYS A 40 -2.30 8.19 2.25
C LYS A 40 -2.67 8.41 0.79
N THR A 41 -3.97 8.39 0.47
CA THR A 41 -4.47 8.60 -0.90
C THR A 41 -4.11 9.99 -1.43
N THR A 42 -4.12 11.03 -0.58
CA THR A 42 -3.73 12.39 -0.97
C THR A 42 -2.25 12.44 -1.34
N LEU A 43 -1.37 11.86 -0.53
CA LEU A 43 0.06 11.78 -0.78
C LEU A 43 0.33 11.01 -2.10
N MET A 44 -0.28 9.83 -2.26
CA MET A 44 -0.17 9.05 -3.49
C MET A 44 -0.63 9.82 -4.74
N ARG A 45 -1.75 10.55 -4.66
CA ARG A 45 -2.24 11.38 -5.78
C ARG A 45 -1.29 12.52 -6.12
N MET A 46 -0.61 13.10 -5.13
CA MET A 46 0.43 14.11 -5.39
C MET A 46 1.65 13.48 -6.08
N MET A 47 2.12 12.32 -5.60
CA MET A 47 3.25 11.61 -6.22
C MET A 47 2.96 11.19 -7.66
N THR A 48 1.74 10.81 -7.98
CA THR A 48 1.34 10.39 -9.34
C THR A 48 0.92 11.56 -10.26
N GLY A 49 0.97 12.80 -9.77
CA GLY A 49 0.57 14.00 -10.53
C GLY A 49 -0.93 14.10 -10.80
N LEU A 50 -1.76 13.28 -10.13
CA LEU A 50 -3.23 13.39 -10.16
C LEU A 50 -3.73 14.57 -9.31
N LEU A 51 -2.90 15.02 -8.37
CA LEU A 51 -3.15 16.17 -7.52
C LEU A 51 -1.85 16.97 -7.38
N MET A 52 -1.92 18.27 -7.55
CA MET A 52 -0.73 19.11 -7.30
C MET A 52 -0.64 19.46 -5.81
N PRO A 53 0.55 19.38 -5.19
CA PRO A 53 0.77 19.89 -3.85
C PRO A 53 0.54 21.42 -3.83
N ASP A 54 0.22 21.96 -2.64
CA ASP A 54 0.14 23.41 -2.44
C ASP A 54 1.56 24.01 -2.31
N THR A 55 2.46 23.27 -1.66
CA THR A 55 3.91 23.56 -1.60
C THR A 55 4.69 22.24 -1.59
N GLY A 56 5.98 22.34 -1.88
CA GLY A 56 6.88 21.19 -1.99
C GLY A 56 6.94 20.62 -3.40
N THR A 57 7.79 19.62 -3.60
CA THR A 57 8.06 19.02 -4.92
C THR A 57 8.11 17.50 -4.85
N VAL A 58 7.75 16.89 -5.98
CA VAL A 58 7.94 15.45 -6.23
C VAL A 58 8.85 15.29 -7.42
N MET A 59 9.91 14.51 -7.28
CA MET A 59 10.91 14.26 -8.30
C MET A 59 11.01 12.76 -8.60
N PHE A 60 11.10 12.38 -9.86
CA PHE A 60 11.39 11.03 -10.34
C PHE A 60 12.70 11.06 -11.12
N ASP A 61 13.76 10.40 -10.61
CA ASP A 61 15.09 10.42 -11.20
C ASP A 61 15.58 11.84 -11.54
N GLY A 62 15.32 12.81 -10.66
CA GLY A 62 15.67 14.21 -10.85
C GLY A 62 14.73 14.99 -11.78
N GLN A 63 13.68 14.36 -12.34
CA GLN A 63 12.66 15.03 -13.15
C GLN A 63 11.44 15.38 -12.30
N PRO A 64 10.95 16.63 -12.33
CA PRO A 64 9.80 17.03 -11.53
C PRO A 64 8.50 16.39 -12.05
N MET A 65 7.64 15.96 -11.10
CA MET A 65 6.27 15.58 -11.39
C MET A 65 5.41 16.82 -11.47
N ASP A 66 5.07 17.23 -12.68
CA ASP A 66 4.17 18.33 -12.98
C ASP A 66 3.05 17.89 -13.93
N ARG A 67 2.20 18.85 -14.34
CA ARG A 67 1.11 18.56 -15.28
C ARG A 67 1.62 18.07 -16.63
N ASN A 68 2.81 18.48 -17.05
CA ASN A 68 3.42 18.20 -18.35
C ASN A 68 4.46 17.06 -18.30
N ALA A 69 4.66 16.42 -17.18
CA ALA A 69 5.64 15.35 -16.97
C ALA A 69 5.26 14.05 -17.69
N VAL A 70 5.11 14.09 -19.02
CA VAL A 70 4.65 12.94 -19.83
C VAL A 70 5.60 11.75 -19.70
N ALA A 71 6.91 11.97 -19.74
CA ALA A 71 7.89 10.90 -19.62
C ALA A 71 7.81 10.21 -18.26
N VAL A 72 7.67 10.99 -17.18
CA VAL A 72 7.50 10.44 -15.82
C VAL A 72 6.20 9.64 -15.74
N LYS A 73 5.08 10.18 -16.25
CA LYS A 73 3.79 9.50 -16.24
C LYS A 73 3.77 8.19 -17.04
N GLN A 74 4.57 8.12 -18.11
CA GLN A 74 4.75 6.88 -18.87
C GLN A 74 5.51 5.79 -18.09
N ALA A 75 6.30 6.15 -17.10
CA ALA A 75 7.01 5.20 -16.24
C ALA A 75 6.18 4.76 -15.02
N ILE A 76 4.94 5.26 -14.87
CA ILE A 76 4.10 5.04 -13.69
C ILE A 76 2.86 4.25 -14.06
N GLY A 77 2.60 3.17 -13.32
CA GLY A 77 1.31 2.47 -13.26
C GLY A 77 0.57 2.84 -11.97
N VAL A 78 -0.73 3.09 -12.06
CA VAL A 78 -1.53 3.51 -10.90
C VAL A 78 -2.81 2.68 -10.81
N THR A 79 -3.08 2.13 -9.62
CA THR A 79 -4.43 1.66 -9.27
C THR A 79 -5.01 2.57 -8.21
N SER A 80 -6.23 3.04 -8.42
CA SER A 80 -6.96 3.82 -7.41
C SER A 80 -7.82 2.93 -6.53
N GLN A 81 -8.23 3.45 -5.37
CA GLN A 81 -9.17 2.78 -4.48
C GLN A 81 -10.53 2.50 -5.18
N HIS A 82 -11.01 3.45 -6.00
CA HIS A 82 -12.22 3.27 -6.78
C HIS A 82 -11.97 2.43 -8.03
N MET A 83 -12.94 1.56 -8.35
CA MET A 83 -12.85 0.72 -9.54
C MET A 83 -12.87 1.58 -10.82
N ASN A 84 -11.69 1.65 -11.46
CA ASN A 84 -11.48 2.38 -12.71
C ASN A 84 -11.51 1.42 -13.91
N LEU A 85 -12.60 0.65 -14.02
CA LEU A 85 -12.86 -0.26 -15.14
C LEU A 85 -14.02 0.28 -15.96
N ASP A 86 -13.91 0.16 -17.28
CA ASP A 86 -15.06 0.28 -18.14
C ASP A 86 -15.90 -0.98 -18.00
N LYS A 87 -17.07 -0.82 -17.39
CA LYS A 87 -17.94 -1.95 -17.02
C LYS A 87 -18.61 -2.62 -18.22
N GLU A 88 -18.73 -1.91 -19.33
CA GLU A 88 -19.38 -2.39 -20.56
C GLU A 88 -18.40 -3.12 -21.48
N LEU A 89 -17.10 -2.88 -21.31
CA LEU A 89 -16.05 -3.55 -22.05
C LEU A 89 -15.73 -4.93 -21.46
N THR A 90 -15.28 -5.85 -22.29
CA THR A 90 -14.71 -7.11 -21.88
C THR A 90 -13.37 -6.91 -21.15
N VAL A 91 -12.85 -7.96 -20.51
CA VAL A 91 -11.52 -7.96 -19.90
C VAL A 91 -10.46 -7.56 -20.93
N GLU A 92 -10.47 -8.19 -22.11
CA GLU A 92 -9.52 -7.90 -23.17
C GLU A 92 -9.63 -6.48 -23.72
N GLU A 93 -10.84 -5.96 -23.94
CA GLU A 93 -11.06 -4.60 -24.41
C GLU A 93 -10.62 -3.55 -23.38
N ASN A 94 -10.79 -3.83 -22.07
CA ASN A 94 -10.24 -2.99 -21.01
C ASN A 94 -8.70 -2.92 -21.07
N MET A 95 -8.03 -4.05 -21.35
CA MET A 95 -6.58 -4.10 -21.53
C MET A 95 -6.14 -3.36 -22.78
N GLU A 96 -6.83 -3.60 -23.92
CA GLU A 96 -6.54 -2.91 -25.18
C GLU A 96 -6.69 -1.39 -25.03
N PHE A 97 -7.78 -0.94 -24.41
CA PHE A 97 -8.00 0.48 -24.12
C PHE A 97 -6.87 1.08 -23.29
N ALA A 98 -6.44 0.39 -22.22
CA ALA A 98 -5.33 0.85 -21.38
C ALA A 98 -4.02 0.95 -22.18
N GLY A 99 -3.66 -0.07 -22.97
CA GLY A 99 -2.44 -0.06 -23.77
C GLY A 99 -2.45 1.06 -24.83
N ARG A 100 -3.59 1.33 -25.45
CA ARG A 100 -3.75 2.44 -26.42
C ARG A 100 -3.52 3.81 -25.78
N LEU A 101 -3.94 4.02 -24.51
CA LEU A 101 -3.67 5.28 -23.77
C LEU A 101 -2.17 5.54 -23.62
N TYR A 102 -1.37 4.47 -23.48
CA TYR A 102 0.09 4.55 -23.44
C TYR A 102 0.76 4.47 -24.83
N ARG A 103 -0.03 4.56 -25.92
CA ARG A 103 0.45 4.53 -27.31
C ARG A 103 1.21 3.26 -27.69
N MET A 104 0.89 2.13 -27.05
CA MET A 104 1.48 0.84 -27.36
C MET A 104 1.03 0.32 -28.73
N GLY A 105 1.93 -0.42 -29.39
CA GLY A 105 1.61 -1.16 -30.61
C GLY A 105 0.62 -2.31 -30.36
N LYS A 106 -0.19 -2.67 -31.36
CA LYS A 106 -1.21 -3.73 -31.23
C LYS A 106 -0.59 -5.08 -30.78
N ALA A 107 0.57 -5.42 -31.33
CA ALA A 107 1.28 -6.65 -30.96
C ALA A 107 1.75 -6.63 -29.52
N ASP A 108 2.29 -5.50 -29.02
CA ASP A 108 2.76 -5.34 -27.66
C ASP A 108 1.60 -5.40 -26.65
N ILE A 109 0.46 -4.79 -27.00
CA ILE A 109 -0.76 -4.88 -26.20
C ILE A 109 -1.21 -6.32 -26.07
N ALA A 110 -1.25 -7.08 -27.17
CA ALA A 110 -1.65 -8.49 -27.15
C ALA A 110 -0.72 -9.31 -26.28
N ALA A 111 0.60 -9.20 -26.47
CA ALA A 111 1.60 -9.93 -25.71
C ALA A 111 1.54 -9.60 -24.20
N SER A 112 1.44 -8.31 -23.84
CA SER A 112 1.32 -7.90 -22.44
C SER A 112 -0.01 -8.38 -21.83
N THR A 113 -1.11 -8.33 -22.60
CA THR A 113 -2.41 -8.82 -22.15
C THR A 113 -2.36 -10.31 -21.87
N ASP A 114 -1.82 -11.12 -22.78
CA ASP A 114 -1.69 -12.56 -22.61
C ASP A 114 -0.89 -12.89 -21.34
N ARG A 115 0.26 -12.26 -21.18
CA ARG A 115 1.11 -12.44 -19.99
C ARG A 115 0.38 -12.09 -18.69
N LEU A 116 -0.22 -10.90 -18.63
CA LEU A 116 -0.85 -10.41 -17.40
C LEU A 116 -2.11 -11.18 -17.03
N LEU A 117 -2.97 -11.51 -18.01
CA LEU A 117 -4.18 -12.28 -17.75
C LEU A 117 -3.87 -13.71 -17.30
N THR A 118 -2.84 -14.33 -17.87
CA THR A 118 -2.38 -15.66 -17.45
C THR A 118 -1.90 -15.65 -16.00
N PHE A 119 -1.02 -14.71 -15.62
CA PHE A 119 -0.50 -14.62 -14.26
C PHE A 119 -1.59 -14.33 -13.23
N LEU A 120 -2.56 -13.49 -13.56
CA LEU A 120 -3.64 -13.12 -12.65
C LEU A 120 -4.83 -14.10 -12.66
N GLY A 121 -4.77 -15.15 -13.48
CA GLY A 121 -5.83 -16.15 -13.59
C GLY A 121 -7.11 -15.62 -14.23
N LEU A 122 -7.01 -14.65 -15.13
CA LEU A 122 -8.14 -14.01 -15.82
C LEU A 122 -8.35 -14.52 -17.25
N GLU A 123 -7.52 -15.47 -17.74
CA GLU A 123 -7.56 -15.96 -19.12
C GLU A 123 -8.93 -16.57 -19.48
N SER A 124 -9.51 -17.37 -18.57
CA SER A 124 -10.81 -18.03 -18.79
C SER A 124 -12.00 -17.05 -18.92
N VAL A 125 -11.82 -15.81 -18.43
CA VAL A 125 -12.83 -14.76 -18.46
C VAL A 125 -12.50 -13.61 -19.43
N ARG A 126 -11.48 -13.77 -20.25
CA ARG A 126 -10.94 -12.77 -21.20
C ARG A 126 -12.00 -12.05 -22.01
N ARG A 127 -12.99 -12.79 -22.52
CA ARG A 127 -14.10 -12.25 -23.35
C ARG A 127 -15.33 -11.88 -22.53
N ARG A 128 -15.29 -12.03 -21.21
CA ARG A 128 -16.40 -11.67 -20.35
C ARG A 128 -16.39 -10.17 -20.09
N VAL A 129 -17.58 -9.55 -20.11
CA VAL A 129 -17.77 -8.13 -19.78
C VAL A 129 -17.41 -7.88 -18.33
N ALA A 130 -16.67 -6.80 -18.06
CA ALA A 130 -16.11 -6.50 -16.74
C ALA A 130 -17.19 -6.30 -15.66
N GLN A 131 -18.40 -5.86 -16.04
CA GLN A 131 -19.51 -5.75 -15.09
C GLN A 131 -19.82 -7.06 -14.38
N GLY A 132 -19.75 -8.18 -15.09
CA GLY A 132 -20.08 -9.52 -14.58
C GLY A 132 -18.95 -10.23 -13.81
N LEU A 133 -17.81 -9.59 -13.58
CA LEU A 133 -16.70 -10.16 -12.81
C LEU A 133 -16.95 -10.05 -11.31
N SER A 134 -16.37 -10.98 -10.53
CA SER A 134 -16.30 -10.86 -9.07
C SER A 134 -15.46 -9.64 -8.64
N GLY A 135 -15.58 -9.22 -7.38
CA GLY A 135 -14.78 -8.12 -6.82
C GLY A 135 -13.27 -8.37 -6.95
N GLY A 136 -12.82 -9.58 -6.62
CA GLY A 136 -11.43 -10.00 -6.74
C GLY A 136 -10.94 -9.99 -8.20
N MET A 137 -11.74 -10.51 -9.15
CA MET A 137 -11.40 -10.46 -10.58
C MET A 137 -11.33 -9.01 -11.11
N LYS A 138 -12.23 -8.14 -10.68
CA LYS A 138 -12.18 -6.72 -11.04
C LYS A 138 -10.89 -6.07 -10.53
N ARG A 139 -10.49 -6.38 -9.31
CA ARG A 139 -9.26 -5.85 -8.71
C ARG A 139 -8.01 -6.35 -9.45
N LYS A 140 -7.96 -7.63 -9.75
CA LYS A 140 -6.89 -8.23 -10.59
C LYS A 140 -6.80 -7.54 -11.96
N LEU A 141 -7.94 -7.27 -12.62
CA LEU A 141 -7.97 -6.55 -13.90
C LEU A 141 -7.47 -5.10 -13.78
N MET A 142 -7.78 -4.39 -12.69
CA MET A 142 -7.25 -3.05 -12.44
C MET A 142 -5.72 -3.05 -12.33
N ILE A 143 -5.16 -4.03 -11.62
CA ILE A 143 -3.72 -4.19 -11.49
C ILE A 143 -3.10 -4.53 -12.84
N ALA A 144 -3.72 -5.43 -13.61
CA ALA A 144 -3.27 -5.75 -14.97
C ALA A 144 -3.23 -4.50 -15.86
N LYS A 145 -4.28 -3.68 -15.84
CA LYS A 145 -4.34 -2.40 -16.59
C LYS A 145 -3.21 -1.44 -16.20
N ALA A 146 -2.90 -1.33 -14.92
CA ALA A 146 -1.82 -0.48 -14.43
C ALA A 146 -0.44 -0.96 -14.89
N LEU A 147 -0.29 -2.24 -15.20
CA LEU A 147 0.96 -2.88 -15.63
C LEU A 147 1.07 -3.12 -17.13
N ILE A 148 0.05 -2.79 -17.93
CA ILE A 148 0.00 -3.12 -19.36
C ILE A 148 1.20 -2.57 -20.15
N HIS A 149 1.67 -1.38 -19.80
CA HIS A 149 2.78 -0.67 -20.45
C HIS A 149 4.13 -0.89 -19.77
N ASP A 150 4.22 -1.89 -18.89
CA ASP A 150 5.41 -2.29 -18.14
C ASP A 150 6.09 -1.12 -17.38
N PRO A 151 5.37 -0.43 -16.48
CA PRO A 151 5.90 0.72 -15.76
C PRO A 151 7.03 0.32 -14.81
N ARG A 152 7.97 1.25 -14.58
CA ARG A 152 9.04 1.11 -13.58
C ARG A 152 8.52 1.32 -12.15
N TYR A 153 7.54 2.21 -11.98
CA TYR A 153 6.94 2.60 -10.70
C TYR A 153 5.48 2.17 -10.65
N LEU A 154 5.09 1.40 -9.65
CA LEU A 154 3.72 0.94 -9.46
C LEU A 154 3.13 1.51 -8.17
N PHE A 155 2.04 2.25 -8.29
CA PHE A 155 1.31 2.86 -7.18
C PHE A 155 -0.02 2.16 -6.97
N LEU A 156 -0.24 1.60 -5.78
CA LEU A 156 -1.39 0.78 -5.43
C LEU A 156 -2.13 1.37 -4.24
N ASP A 157 -3.30 1.98 -4.49
CA ASP A 157 -4.13 2.54 -3.41
C ASP A 157 -5.11 1.50 -2.90
N GLU A 158 -4.82 0.93 -1.73
CA GLU A 158 -5.61 -0.11 -1.06
C GLU A 158 -5.99 -1.29 -1.98
N PRO A 159 -5.02 -1.99 -2.60
CA PRO A 159 -5.28 -2.92 -3.70
C PRO A 159 -6.08 -4.16 -3.32
N THR A 160 -6.21 -4.51 -2.05
CA THR A 160 -6.86 -5.75 -1.61
C THR A 160 -8.07 -5.52 -0.72
N VAL A 161 -8.50 -4.26 -0.59
CA VAL A 161 -9.69 -3.94 0.21
C VAL A 161 -10.96 -4.52 -0.41
N GLY A 162 -11.74 -5.21 0.43
CA GLY A 162 -13.06 -5.73 0.04
C GLY A 162 -13.03 -6.95 -0.88
N ILE A 163 -11.89 -7.66 -0.95
CA ILE A 163 -11.77 -8.92 -1.69
C ILE A 163 -11.59 -10.12 -0.75
N ASP A 164 -11.91 -11.30 -1.24
CA ASP A 164 -11.77 -12.53 -0.49
C ASP A 164 -10.30 -12.91 -0.22
N PRO A 165 -10.02 -13.74 0.81
CA PRO A 165 -8.65 -14.09 1.19
C PRO A 165 -7.84 -14.79 0.08
N ASN A 166 -8.49 -15.59 -0.78
CA ASN A 166 -7.79 -16.30 -1.86
C ASN A 166 -7.36 -15.31 -2.95
N ALA A 167 -8.27 -14.44 -3.41
CA ALA A 167 -7.94 -13.40 -4.38
C ALA A 167 -6.86 -12.44 -3.84
N ARG A 168 -6.85 -12.17 -2.52
CA ARG A 168 -5.81 -11.36 -1.86
C ARG A 168 -4.44 -12.03 -1.98
N ARG A 169 -4.33 -13.32 -1.67
CA ARG A 169 -3.08 -14.08 -1.77
C ARG A 169 -2.54 -14.10 -3.21
N ASP A 170 -3.41 -14.33 -4.19
CA ASP A 170 -3.01 -14.30 -5.60
C ASP A 170 -2.44 -12.94 -6.01
N ILE A 171 -3.04 -11.83 -5.53
CA ILE A 171 -2.53 -10.48 -5.77
C ILE A 171 -1.18 -10.28 -5.09
N TRP A 172 -1.01 -10.73 -3.84
CA TRP A 172 0.26 -10.63 -3.12
C TRP A 172 1.38 -11.39 -3.83
N ASP A 173 1.13 -12.62 -4.27
CA ASP A 173 2.12 -13.42 -4.99
C ASP A 173 2.50 -12.76 -6.32
N PHE A 174 1.52 -12.20 -7.02
CA PHE A 174 1.76 -11.45 -8.25
C PHE A 174 2.60 -10.18 -8.00
N LEU A 175 2.30 -9.40 -6.96
CA LEU A 175 3.05 -8.19 -6.61
C LEU A 175 4.49 -8.51 -6.18
N ARG A 176 4.70 -9.59 -5.42
CA ARG A 176 6.05 -10.09 -5.10
C ARG A 176 6.86 -10.45 -6.35
N MET A 177 6.22 -11.06 -7.34
CA MET A 177 6.86 -11.35 -8.61
C MET A 177 7.26 -10.06 -9.33
N GLN A 178 6.36 -9.07 -9.41
CA GLN A 178 6.66 -7.77 -10.01
C GLN A 178 7.81 -7.04 -9.30
N HIS A 179 7.86 -7.13 -7.97
CA HIS A 179 8.97 -6.60 -7.18
C HIS A 179 10.30 -7.31 -7.48
N LYS A 180 10.31 -8.65 -7.57
CA LYS A 180 11.50 -9.43 -7.95
C LYS A 180 11.98 -9.12 -9.37
N GLU A 181 11.10 -8.67 -10.27
CA GLU A 181 11.45 -8.17 -11.61
C GLU A 181 12.06 -6.75 -11.57
N GLY A 182 12.24 -6.17 -10.38
CA GLY A 182 12.92 -4.88 -10.16
C GLY A 182 12.01 -3.66 -10.19
N LYS A 183 10.69 -3.83 -10.17
CA LYS A 183 9.76 -2.70 -10.08
C LYS A 183 9.81 -2.06 -8.70
N THR A 184 9.74 -0.73 -8.66
CA THR A 184 9.53 0.03 -7.43
C THR A 184 8.04 0.11 -7.17
N ILE A 185 7.58 -0.35 -6.00
CA ILE A 185 6.16 -0.44 -5.67
C ILE A 185 5.87 0.40 -4.43
N LEU A 186 4.90 1.30 -4.53
CA LEU A 186 4.29 1.97 -3.37
C LEU A 186 2.88 1.44 -3.16
N LEU A 187 2.65 0.91 -1.97
CA LEU A 187 1.37 0.37 -1.54
C LEU A 187 0.82 1.24 -0.41
N THR A 188 -0.42 1.75 -0.53
CA THR A 188 -1.15 2.24 0.64
C THR A 188 -2.04 1.14 1.17
N THR A 189 -2.09 0.96 2.47
CA THR A 189 -2.96 -0.02 3.10
C THR A 189 -3.28 0.38 4.55
N HIS A 190 -4.38 -0.14 5.06
CA HIS A 190 -4.68 -0.22 6.48
C HIS A 190 -4.63 -1.67 6.98
N TYR A 191 -4.35 -2.64 6.09
CA TYR A 191 -4.12 -4.04 6.45
C TYR A 191 -2.64 -4.27 6.77
N ILE A 192 -2.37 -4.45 8.03
CA ILE A 192 -1.03 -4.59 8.57
C ILE A 192 -0.32 -5.84 8.04
N GLU A 193 -1.05 -6.96 7.92
CA GLU A 193 -0.51 -8.18 7.31
C GLU A 193 0.05 -7.95 5.91
N GLU A 194 -0.60 -7.09 5.11
CA GLU A 194 -0.18 -6.78 3.76
C GLU A 194 1.18 -6.09 3.75
N ALA A 195 1.37 -5.08 4.59
CA ALA A 195 2.65 -4.41 4.74
C ALA A 195 3.74 -5.35 5.28
N GLN A 196 3.41 -6.18 6.27
CA GLN A 196 4.33 -7.14 6.88
C GLN A 196 4.82 -8.22 5.90
N HIS A 197 3.94 -8.62 4.96
CA HIS A 197 4.24 -9.70 4.01
C HIS A 197 4.88 -9.23 2.70
N LEU A 198 4.65 -8.00 2.28
CA LEU A 198 5.03 -7.53 0.96
C LEU A 198 6.17 -6.52 0.99
N CYS A 199 6.25 -5.67 2.02
CA CYS A 199 7.08 -4.48 1.97
C CYS A 199 8.48 -4.73 2.54
N ASP A 200 9.48 -4.14 1.88
CA ASP A 200 10.85 -4.06 2.40
C ASP A 200 10.90 -3.02 3.51
N ASP A 201 10.29 -1.85 3.26
CA ASP A 201 10.20 -0.73 4.16
C ASP A 201 8.75 -0.30 4.38
N VAL A 202 8.45 0.23 5.56
CA VAL A 202 7.13 0.74 5.92
C VAL A 202 7.26 2.15 6.49
N MET A 203 6.44 3.05 5.98
CA MET A 203 6.24 4.38 6.54
C MET A 203 4.90 4.44 7.25
N LEU A 204 4.92 4.87 8.51
CA LEU A 204 3.72 5.08 9.31
C LEU A 204 3.30 6.54 9.21
N ILE A 205 2.06 6.76 8.73
CA ILE A 205 1.48 8.11 8.56
C ILE A 205 0.24 8.28 9.44
N ASP A 206 0.16 9.42 10.11
CA ASP A 206 -1.02 9.86 10.83
C ASP A 206 -1.14 11.40 10.79
N GLY A 207 -2.38 11.92 10.73
CA GLY A 207 -2.65 13.36 10.66
C GLY A 207 -1.89 14.10 9.56
N GLY A 208 -1.62 13.45 8.42
CA GLY A 208 -0.90 14.03 7.28
C GLY A 208 0.62 14.03 7.43
N ARG A 209 1.20 13.42 8.48
CA ARG A 209 2.65 13.40 8.75
C ARG A 209 3.18 11.99 8.84
N ILE A 210 4.34 11.73 8.25
CA ILE A 210 5.10 10.49 8.47
C ILE A 210 5.81 10.63 9.81
N PHE A 211 5.62 9.65 10.71
CA PHE A 211 6.20 9.69 12.06
C PHE A 211 7.18 8.55 12.34
N ARG A 212 7.18 7.49 11.52
CA ARG A 212 8.17 6.39 11.56
C ARG A 212 8.40 5.84 10.16
N GLU A 213 9.63 5.38 9.95
CA GLU A 213 10.07 4.71 8.73
C GLU A 213 11.15 3.70 9.10
N ASP A 214 10.94 2.43 8.80
CA ASP A 214 11.91 1.34 8.93
C ASP A 214 11.36 0.09 8.23
N THR A 215 12.14 -0.99 8.21
CA THR A 215 11.65 -2.32 7.86
C THR A 215 10.54 -2.76 8.83
N PRO A 216 9.60 -3.63 8.41
CA PRO A 216 8.59 -4.18 9.32
C PRO A 216 9.19 -4.76 10.61
N GLN A 217 10.30 -5.47 10.49
CA GLN A 217 11.01 -6.09 11.61
C GLN A 217 11.70 -5.04 12.50
N GLY A 218 12.27 -3.99 11.92
CA GLY A 218 12.89 -2.87 12.64
C GLY A 218 11.87 -2.15 13.53
N LEU A 219 10.70 -1.81 12.95
CA LEU A 219 9.60 -1.20 13.68
C LEU A 219 9.09 -2.07 14.84
N ILE A 220 8.93 -3.39 14.62
CA ILE A 220 8.52 -4.33 15.68
C ILE A 220 9.59 -4.43 16.76
N ALA A 221 10.88 -4.47 16.37
CA ALA A 221 11.98 -4.54 17.33
C ALA A 221 12.10 -3.29 18.22
N GLU A 222 11.64 -2.12 17.74
CA GLU A 222 11.61 -0.86 18.51
C GLU A 222 10.76 -1.02 19.79
N ILE A 223 9.57 -1.58 19.67
CA ILE A 223 8.67 -1.80 20.82
C ILE A 223 8.99 -3.09 21.60
N GLY A 224 9.50 -4.11 20.93
CA GLY A 224 9.79 -5.44 21.44
C GLY A 224 9.05 -6.52 20.66
N PRO A 225 9.75 -7.59 20.19
CA PRO A 225 9.19 -8.62 19.32
C PRO A 225 8.17 -9.55 20.00
N TYR A 226 8.00 -9.44 21.32
CA TYR A 226 7.04 -10.25 22.10
C TYR A 226 6.14 -9.34 22.91
N LYS A 227 4.86 -9.72 23.03
CA LYS A 227 3.89 -9.08 23.90
C LYS A 227 3.21 -10.06 24.84
N VAL A 228 2.82 -9.56 26.01
CA VAL A 228 1.88 -10.24 26.90
C VAL A 228 0.57 -9.49 26.86
N GLU A 229 -0.48 -10.18 26.43
CA GLU A 229 -1.86 -9.67 26.42
C GLU A 229 -2.66 -10.24 27.57
N TYR A 230 -3.36 -9.37 28.29
CA TYR A 230 -4.23 -9.74 29.40
C TYR A 230 -5.37 -8.73 29.58
N GLU A 231 -6.45 -9.15 30.20
CA GLU A 231 -7.56 -8.29 30.56
C GLU A 231 -7.25 -7.54 31.87
N GLY A 232 -7.32 -6.21 31.83
CA GLY A 232 -7.13 -5.39 33.01
C GLY A 232 -8.37 -5.38 33.91
N GLU A 233 -8.25 -4.80 35.12
CA GLU A 233 -9.34 -4.67 36.09
C GLU A 233 -10.57 -3.86 35.54
N ASP A 234 -10.33 -3.07 34.50
CA ASP A 234 -11.33 -2.25 33.81
C ASP A 234 -11.96 -2.97 32.60
N GLU A 235 -11.80 -4.30 32.51
CA GLU A 235 -12.27 -5.15 31.40
C GLU A 235 -11.67 -4.79 30.03
N ARG A 236 -10.56 -4.03 29.99
CA ARG A 236 -9.88 -3.66 28.76
C ARG A 236 -8.65 -4.55 28.54
N MET A 237 -8.45 -4.93 27.28
CA MET A 237 -7.25 -5.63 26.88
C MET A 237 -6.04 -4.71 27.01
N ARG A 238 -4.98 -5.21 27.64
CA ARG A 238 -3.70 -4.53 27.82
C ARG A 238 -2.60 -5.35 27.18
N SER A 239 -1.61 -4.66 26.62
CA SER A 239 -0.42 -5.27 26.03
C SER A 239 0.83 -4.67 26.64
N GLU A 240 1.72 -5.52 27.14
CA GLU A 240 3.07 -5.17 27.58
C GLU A 240 4.08 -5.78 26.62
N PHE A 241 5.11 -5.01 26.19
CA PHE A 241 6.07 -5.41 25.17
C PHE A 241 7.43 -5.76 25.77
N PHE A 242 8.08 -6.79 25.22
CA PHE A 242 9.32 -7.37 25.73
C PHE A 242 10.33 -7.63 24.62
N LYS A 243 11.61 -7.43 24.93
CA LYS A 243 12.72 -7.63 24.00
C LYS A 243 13.02 -9.12 23.71
N ASN A 244 12.65 -10.02 24.62
CA ASN A 244 12.84 -11.44 24.45
C ASN A 244 11.71 -12.27 25.07
N LEU A 245 11.59 -13.51 24.59
CA LEU A 245 10.56 -14.44 25.05
C LEU A 245 10.67 -14.85 26.53
N PRO A 246 11.87 -15.06 27.13
CA PRO A 246 12.00 -15.35 28.56
C PRO A 246 11.40 -14.27 29.45
N GLU A 247 11.65 -12.99 29.16
CA GLU A 247 11.07 -11.87 29.92
C GLU A 247 9.54 -11.84 29.80
N ALA A 248 9.00 -12.02 28.59
CA ALA A 248 7.56 -12.09 28.37
C ALA A 248 6.92 -13.24 29.16
N LYS A 249 7.51 -14.44 29.13
CA LYS A 249 7.04 -15.59 29.92
C LYS A 249 7.13 -15.36 31.42
N ALA A 250 8.21 -14.77 31.89
CA ALA A 250 8.37 -14.44 33.32
C ALA A 250 7.28 -13.46 33.78
N ARG A 251 6.96 -12.44 32.95
CA ARG A 251 5.88 -11.50 33.25
C ARG A 251 4.52 -12.18 33.26
N ALA A 252 4.23 -13.03 32.26
CA ALA A 252 2.98 -13.78 32.19
C ALA A 252 2.76 -14.67 33.43
N ALA A 253 3.82 -15.28 33.95
CA ALA A 253 3.76 -16.12 35.14
C ALA A 253 3.47 -15.35 36.44
N LEU A 254 3.62 -14.01 36.44
CA LEU A 254 3.34 -13.14 37.60
C LEU A 254 1.91 -12.56 37.57
N LEU A 255 1.15 -12.80 36.49
CA LEU A 255 -0.22 -12.30 36.37
C LEU A 255 -1.21 -13.30 36.96
N ASP A 256 -2.07 -12.84 37.84
CA ASP A 256 -3.17 -13.64 38.44
C ASP A 256 -4.42 -13.66 37.54
N VAL A 257 -4.31 -13.22 36.29
CA VAL A 257 -5.38 -13.18 35.29
C VAL A 257 -4.99 -14.00 34.05
N PRO A 258 -5.97 -14.51 33.28
CA PRO A 258 -5.67 -15.15 32.00
C PRO A 258 -4.88 -14.22 31.09
N CYS A 259 -3.75 -14.72 30.57
CA CYS A 259 -2.89 -13.96 29.70
C CYS A 259 -2.34 -14.82 28.56
N SER A 260 -1.90 -14.15 27.47
CA SER A 260 -1.30 -14.79 26.31
C SER A 260 0.05 -14.15 25.99
N VAL A 261 1.05 -14.97 25.68
CA VAL A 261 2.34 -14.51 25.17
C VAL A 261 2.34 -14.67 23.65
N LEU A 262 2.41 -13.57 22.94
CA LEU A 262 2.26 -13.50 21.48
C LEU A 262 3.45 -12.76 20.84
N PRO A 263 3.73 -13.00 19.54
CA PRO A 263 4.61 -12.11 18.79
C PRO A 263 3.93 -10.74 18.61
N SER A 264 4.73 -9.68 18.67
CA SER A 264 4.28 -8.32 18.36
C SER A 264 4.10 -8.15 16.85
N THR A 265 3.22 -7.24 16.45
CA THR A 265 2.87 -6.94 15.06
C THR A 265 3.09 -5.45 14.76
N LEU A 266 3.04 -5.06 13.48
CA LEU A 266 3.03 -3.64 13.11
C LEU A 266 1.80 -2.88 13.66
N GLU A 267 0.70 -3.58 13.94
CA GLU A 267 -0.48 -2.99 14.61
C GLU A 267 -0.13 -2.50 16.01
N ASP A 268 0.60 -3.33 16.73
CA ASP A 268 1.10 -2.97 18.07
C ASP A 268 2.02 -1.76 18.02
N VAL A 269 2.90 -1.68 16.99
CA VAL A 269 3.75 -0.51 16.76
C VAL A 269 2.91 0.74 16.53
N PHE A 270 1.92 0.64 15.65
CA PHE A 270 1.04 1.76 15.33
C PHE A 270 0.30 2.26 16.59
N PHE A 271 -0.33 1.37 17.33
CA PHE A 271 -1.04 1.71 18.58
C PHE A 271 -0.11 2.27 19.64
N HIS A 272 1.09 1.71 19.80
CA HIS A 272 2.07 2.16 20.77
C HIS A 272 2.45 3.64 20.56
N HIS A 273 2.64 4.04 19.29
CA HIS A 273 3.03 5.41 18.96
C HIS A 273 1.86 6.40 18.96
N THR A 274 0.68 5.99 18.50
CA THR A 274 -0.50 6.86 18.45
C THR A 274 -1.17 7.02 19.81
N SER A 275 -1.20 5.97 20.63
CA SER A 275 -1.77 6.03 21.99
C SER A 275 -0.96 6.90 22.96
N LYS A 276 0.34 7.09 22.73
CA LYS A 276 1.19 7.97 23.52
C LYS A 276 1.07 9.45 23.13
N GLY A 277 0.53 9.73 21.95
CA GLY A 277 0.46 11.10 21.38
C GLY A 277 -0.92 11.76 21.39
N VAL A 278 -2.01 11.00 21.46
CA VAL A 278 -3.38 11.54 21.44
C VAL A 278 -4.27 10.65 22.29
N GLY A 279 -4.86 11.20 23.33
CA GLY A 279 -5.81 10.49 24.16
C GLY A 279 -6.96 9.88 23.36
N GLY A 280 -7.01 8.55 23.35
CA GLY A 280 -8.22 7.75 23.18
C GLY A 280 -8.80 7.66 21.78
N TRP A 281 -8.63 6.53 21.16
CA TRP A 281 -9.65 6.01 20.27
C TRP A 281 -10.90 5.67 21.10
N ARG A 282 -11.98 6.43 20.88
CA ARG A 282 -13.35 6.06 21.31
C ARG A 282 -14.04 5.31 20.20
#